data_52b8d6f06bfb9c302cfda3f3293ed674
#
_entry.id   52b8d6f06bfb9c302cfda3f3293ed674
#
_cell.length_a   1.000
_cell.length_b   1.000
_cell.length_c   1.000
_cell.angle_alpha   90.00
_cell.angle_beta   90.00
_cell.angle_gamma   90.00
#
_symmetry.space_group_name_H-M   'P 1'
#
loop_
_entity.id
_entity.type
_entity.pdbx_description
1 polymer ?
#
loop_
_entity_poly.entity_id
_entity_poly.type
_entity_poly.pdbx_seq_one_letter_code
_entity_poly.pdbx_strand_id
1 'polypeptide(L)'
;MSFKDLKKKSLDISKLTQELEKMNKGGAESYKDVRFWRPELDKAQNGFAVIRFLPPVQNEDVPWVRTFNHGFKGSGGWFIENCPTTIGKKCPICEANSELWNSGSDSNKKIASDRKRKLTYIANILVVQDPKHPENEGKTFLFKFGKKIFDMIMGKLQPESNEYDPVEPLNVFDFWKGANFKLRVRSVAGYVNYDKSEFDAPTALLGGDDAKLEELWNKQHSLKAFTDPAEFKSYEELKSKFDSVNKGSATKTASAEEEEIEDDVPVVKTVKAKPAPKIPEKKPAYDEDAEEENALSYFEKLANEE
;
A
#
# COMPACT_ATOMS: atom_id res chain seq x y z
N MET A 1 19.36 37.20 -17.16
CA MET A 1 20.65 36.65 -17.65
C MET A 1 21.09 37.47 -18.85
N SER A 2 22.27 38.12 -18.80
CA SER A 2 22.75 38.92 -19.88
C SER A 2 23.47 38.03 -20.92
N PHE A 3 23.45 38.42 -22.21
CA PHE A 3 24.18 37.71 -23.31
C PHE A 3 25.70 37.61 -23.01
N LYS A 4 26.26 38.55 -22.27
CA LYS A 4 27.64 38.49 -21.76
C LYS A 4 27.89 37.38 -20.74
N ASP A 5 26.85 36.99 -20.01
CA ASP A 5 26.94 35.91 -18.97
C ASP A 5 26.91 34.52 -19.64
N LEU A 6 26.23 34.41 -20.82
CA LEU A 6 26.24 33.20 -21.65
C LEU A 6 27.63 32.89 -22.21
N LYS A 7 28.40 33.92 -22.55
CA LYS A 7 29.75 33.77 -23.12
C LYS A 7 30.80 33.39 -22.04
N LYS A 8 30.53 33.66 -20.76
CA LYS A 8 31.38 33.30 -19.62
C LYS A 8 31.02 31.98 -18.98
N LYS A 9 29.79 31.51 -19.13
CA LYS A 9 29.37 30.15 -18.77
C LYS A 9 29.59 29.26 -19.99
N SER A 10 30.79 28.70 -20.11
CA SER A 10 30.97 27.51 -20.94
C SER A 10 29.88 26.52 -20.46
N LEU A 11 28.98 26.16 -21.40
CA LEU A 11 27.95 25.14 -21.15
C LEU A 11 28.68 23.93 -20.62
N ASP A 12 28.42 23.60 -19.33
CA ASP A 12 29.00 22.44 -18.68
C ASP A 12 28.41 21.21 -19.39
N ILE A 13 29.19 20.69 -20.33
CA ILE A 13 28.81 19.54 -21.16
C ILE A 13 28.44 18.36 -20.28
N SER A 14 29.07 18.25 -19.08
CA SER A 14 28.76 17.19 -18.14
C SER A 14 27.33 17.30 -17.58
N LYS A 15 26.84 18.53 -17.35
CA LYS A 15 25.44 18.75 -16.95
C LYS A 15 24.45 18.48 -18.08
N LEU A 16 24.80 18.89 -19.31
CA LEU A 16 23.97 18.57 -20.48
C LEU A 16 23.95 17.07 -20.77
N THR A 17 25.07 16.38 -20.59
CA THR A 17 25.13 14.91 -20.75
C THR A 17 24.32 14.22 -19.65
N GLN A 18 24.38 14.69 -18.40
CA GLN A 18 23.54 14.18 -17.31
C GLN A 18 22.05 14.41 -17.58
N GLU A 19 21.66 15.59 -18.08
CA GLU A 19 20.26 15.84 -18.46
C GLU A 19 19.82 15.02 -19.67
N LEU A 20 20.69 14.83 -20.67
CA LEU A 20 20.45 13.93 -21.80
C LEU A 20 20.35 12.45 -21.36
N GLU A 21 21.19 12.02 -20.41
CA GLU A 21 21.10 10.69 -19.82
C GLU A 21 19.79 10.51 -19.03
N LYS A 22 19.35 11.53 -18.28
CA LYS A 22 18.04 11.53 -17.63
C LYS A 22 16.88 11.47 -18.64
N MET A 23 16.99 12.21 -19.76
CA MET A 23 15.99 12.18 -20.84
C MET A 23 16.01 10.87 -21.62
N ASN A 24 17.17 10.26 -21.85
CA ASN A 24 17.31 8.97 -22.54
C ASN A 24 16.99 7.76 -21.64
N LYS A 25 17.09 7.89 -20.30
CA LYS A 25 16.56 6.93 -19.33
C LYS A 25 15.04 7.02 -19.17
N GLY A 26 14.38 7.90 -19.90
CA GLY A 26 12.93 8.07 -19.98
C GLY A 26 12.15 6.93 -20.65
N GLY A 27 12.70 5.72 -20.69
CA GLY A 27 12.03 4.48 -21.00
C GLY A 27 11.91 3.65 -19.75
N ALA A 28 10.74 3.72 -19.07
CA ALA A 28 10.26 2.75 -18.08
C ALA A 28 11.06 2.60 -16.76
N GLU A 29 11.80 3.61 -16.28
CA GLU A 29 11.97 3.72 -14.84
C GLU A 29 10.75 4.46 -14.28
N SER A 30 9.78 3.71 -13.74
CA SER A 30 8.77 4.21 -12.83
C SER A 30 9.47 5.19 -11.87
N TYR A 31 8.97 6.43 -11.76
CA TYR A 31 9.43 7.38 -10.76
C TYR A 31 9.16 6.79 -9.38
N LYS A 32 10.09 5.97 -8.88
CA LYS A 32 10.02 5.43 -7.52
C LYS A 32 10.16 6.62 -6.59
N ASP A 33 9.09 6.94 -5.88
CA ASP A 33 9.14 7.95 -4.84
C ASP A 33 10.14 7.48 -3.77
N VAL A 34 11.31 8.09 -3.74
CA VAL A 34 12.43 7.73 -2.85
C VAL A 34 12.09 7.85 -1.36
N ARG A 35 10.98 8.49 -1.01
CA ARG A 35 10.48 8.56 0.36
C ARG A 35 9.94 7.23 0.85
N PHE A 36 9.51 6.35 -0.06
CA PHE A 36 8.95 5.05 0.30
C PHE A 36 10.03 3.98 0.40
N TRP A 37 9.99 3.27 1.51
CA TRP A 37 10.79 2.09 1.74
C TRP A 37 9.94 0.82 1.67
N ARG A 38 10.57 -0.26 1.22
CA ARG A 38 10.05 -1.62 1.30
C ARG A 38 11.24 -2.58 1.39
N PRO A 39 11.07 -3.76 2.02
CA PRO A 39 12.12 -4.76 2.06
C PRO A 39 12.37 -5.31 0.65
N GLU A 40 13.65 -5.54 0.30
CA GLU A 40 13.98 -6.31 -0.89
C GLU A 40 13.66 -7.79 -0.65
N LEU A 41 12.97 -8.41 -1.62
CA LEU A 41 12.63 -9.81 -1.58
C LEU A 41 13.69 -10.65 -2.29
N ASP A 42 13.95 -11.86 -1.80
CA ASP A 42 14.78 -12.82 -2.47
C ASP A 42 14.08 -13.45 -3.69
N LYS A 43 14.78 -14.36 -4.39
CA LYS A 43 14.22 -15.06 -5.56
C LYS A 43 13.00 -15.92 -5.23
N ALA A 44 12.84 -16.32 -3.97
CA ALA A 44 11.70 -17.08 -3.46
C ALA A 44 10.58 -16.17 -2.91
N GLN A 45 10.70 -14.84 -3.11
CA GLN A 45 9.78 -13.83 -2.60
C GLN A 45 9.70 -13.77 -1.07
N ASN A 46 10.83 -14.07 -0.39
CA ASN A 46 10.94 -13.86 1.05
C ASN A 46 11.74 -12.59 1.35
N GLY A 47 11.37 -11.91 2.41
CA GLY A 47 12.05 -10.71 2.89
C GLY A 47 12.04 -10.62 4.41
N PHE A 48 13.03 -9.93 4.96
CA PHE A 48 13.12 -9.66 6.38
C PHE A 48 13.69 -8.27 6.60
N ALA A 49 13.09 -7.54 7.53
CA ALA A 49 13.61 -6.29 8.06
C ALA A 49 13.06 -6.06 9.47
N VAL A 50 13.71 -5.19 10.22
CA VAL A 50 13.19 -4.66 11.48
C VAL A 50 12.95 -3.17 11.31
N ILE A 51 11.72 -2.75 11.55
CA ILE A 51 11.31 -1.36 11.45
C ILE A 51 10.70 -0.89 12.77
N ARG A 52 10.65 0.42 12.97
CA ARG A 52 9.94 1.05 14.08
C ARG A 52 8.92 2.02 13.51
N PHE A 53 7.66 1.84 13.83
CA PHE A 53 6.62 2.84 13.55
C PHE A 53 6.85 4.09 14.40
N LEU A 54 6.65 5.25 13.81
CA LEU A 54 6.93 6.53 14.45
C LEU A 54 5.62 7.25 14.86
N PRO A 55 5.65 8.11 15.89
CA PRO A 55 4.48 8.88 16.32
C PRO A 55 4.03 9.88 15.24
N PRO A 56 2.86 10.52 15.41
CA PRO A 56 2.39 11.52 14.46
C PRO A 56 3.38 12.66 14.26
N VAL A 57 3.44 13.18 13.02
CA VAL A 57 4.19 14.39 12.70
C VAL A 57 3.55 15.60 13.37
N GLN A 58 4.28 16.68 13.50
CA GLN A 58 3.74 17.93 14.03
C GLN A 58 2.48 18.36 13.28
N ASN A 59 1.42 18.70 14.04
CA ASN A 59 0.09 19.08 13.54
C ASN A 59 -0.69 17.94 12.82
N GLU A 60 -0.36 16.69 13.09
CA GLU A 60 -1.12 15.52 12.70
C GLU A 60 -1.55 14.74 13.95
N ASP A 61 -2.80 14.26 13.98
CA ASP A 61 -3.38 13.62 15.17
C ASP A 61 -3.11 12.12 15.23
N VAL A 62 -2.88 11.50 14.06
CA VAL A 62 -2.70 10.04 13.93
C VAL A 62 -1.42 9.73 13.16
N PRO A 63 -0.71 8.65 13.52
CA PRO A 63 0.57 8.28 12.90
C PRO A 63 0.43 7.52 11.58
N TRP A 64 -0.77 7.41 11.01
CA TRP A 64 -1.02 6.78 9.72
C TRP A 64 -2.09 7.50 8.94
N VAL A 65 -2.08 7.29 7.63
CA VAL A 65 -3.16 7.66 6.73
C VAL A 65 -3.72 6.43 6.04
N ARG A 66 -5.03 6.38 5.86
CA ARG A 66 -5.74 5.35 5.10
C ARG A 66 -6.10 5.89 3.73
N THR A 67 -5.67 5.22 2.68
CA THR A 67 -5.94 5.59 1.29
C THR A 67 -6.59 4.44 0.53
N PHE A 68 -7.37 4.80 -0.47
CA PHE A 68 -7.93 3.86 -1.44
C PHE A 68 -7.47 4.23 -2.84
N ASN A 69 -7.15 3.23 -3.65
CA ASN A 69 -6.86 3.38 -5.06
C ASN A 69 -7.57 2.30 -5.88
N HIS A 70 -7.71 2.55 -7.18
CA HIS A 70 -8.13 1.54 -8.15
C HIS A 70 -6.95 1.23 -9.06
N GLY A 71 -6.66 -0.07 -9.24
CA GLY A 71 -5.65 -0.57 -10.17
C GLY A 71 -6.19 -1.79 -10.88
N PHE A 72 -6.54 -1.68 -12.16
CA PHE A 72 -7.00 -2.80 -12.97
C PHE A 72 -6.74 -2.57 -14.46
N LYS A 73 -6.73 -3.64 -15.23
CA LYS A 73 -6.54 -3.60 -16.68
C LYS A 73 -7.86 -3.85 -17.40
N GLY A 74 -8.26 -2.91 -18.26
CA GLY A 74 -9.37 -3.07 -19.18
C GLY A 74 -8.90 -3.27 -20.62
N SER A 75 -9.83 -3.34 -21.57
CA SER A 75 -9.53 -3.46 -23.02
C SER A 75 -8.77 -2.27 -23.57
N GLY A 76 -8.98 -1.07 -23.01
CA GLY A 76 -8.31 0.17 -23.39
C GLY A 76 -6.99 0.46 -22.65
N GLY A 77 -6.52 -0.45 -21.78
CA GLY A 77 -5.28 -0.28 -21.04
C GLY A 77 -5.44 -0.35 -19.52
N TRP A 78 -4.46 0.19 -18.79
CA TRP A 78 -4.48 0.25 -17.33
C TRP A 78 -5.29 1.44 -16.81
N PHE A 79 -6.08 1.16 -15.77
CA PHE A 79 -6.70 2.18 -14.93
C PHE A 79 -6.00 2.18 -13.57
N ILE A 80 -5.22 3.21 -13.28
CA ILE A 80 -4.53 3.39 -12.00
C ILE A 80 -4.83 4.81 -11.54
N GLU A 81 -5.62 4.95 -10.45
CA GLU A 81 -6.02 6.27 -9.93
C GLU A 81 -6.36 6.19 -8.45
N ASN A 82 -6.11 7.28 -7.72
CA ASN A 82 -6.58 7.45 -6.35
C ASN A 82 -8.11 7.47 -6.29
N CYS A 83 -8.67 6.76 -5.33
CA CYS A 83 -10.11 6.70 -5.17
C CYS A 83 -10.61 7.86 -4.29
N PRO A 84 -11.51 8.74 -4.80
CA PRO A 84 -12.02 9.89 -4.05
C PRO A 84 -12.75 9.54 -2.76
N THR A 85 -13.13 8.27 -2.56
CA THR A 85 -13.72 7.84 -1.27
C THR A 85 -12.72 7.94 -0.11
N THR A 86 -11.42 8.04 -0.39
CA THR A 86 -10.38 8.38 0.61
C THR A 86 -10.70 9.68 1.34
N ILE A 87 -11.21 10.67 0.60
CA ILE A 87 -11.57 12.02 1.12
C ILE A 87 -13.09 12.22 1.21
N GLY A 88 -13.86 11.13 1.30
CA GLY A 88 -15.31 11.15 1.47
C GLY A 88 -16.10 11.58 0.23
N LYS A 89 -15.48 11.67 -0.95
CA LYS A 89 -16.17 12.02 -2.21
C LYS A 89 -16.64 10.77 -2.96
N LYS A 90 -17.65 10.95 -3.83
CA LYS A 90 -18.17 9.90 -4.70
C LYS A 90 -17.13 9.48 -5.73
N CYS A 91 -17.15 8.18 -6.09
CA CYS A 91 -16.26 7.59 -7.07
C CYS A 91 -17.06 6.81 -8.12
N PRO A 92 -16.96 7.15 -9.42
CA PRO A 92 -17.75 6.50 -10.47
C PRO A 92 -17.41 5.02 -10.63
N ILE A 93 -16.19 4.61 -10.30
CA ILE A 93 -15.75 3.20 -10.37
C ILE A 93 -16.39 2.40 -9.24
N CYS A 94 -16.40 2.95 -8.01
CA CYS A 94 -17.07 2.31 -6.88
C CYS A 94 -18.57 2.15 -7.13
N GLU A 95 -19.24 3.16 -7.71
CA GLU A 95 -20.68 3.10 -8.05
C GLU A 95 -20.94 2.02 -9.10
N ALA A 96 -20.19 2.01 -10.21
CA ALA A 96 -20.28 0.99 -11.25
C ALA A 96 -20.02 -0.43 -10.71
N ASN A 97 -19.05 -0.59 -9.82
CA ASN A 97 -18.76 -1.88 -9.19
C ASN A 97 -19.90 -2.34 -8.28
N SER A 98 -20.53 -1.42 -7.55
CA SER A 98 -21.71 -1.75 -6.72
C SER A 98 -22.88 -2.23 -7.57
N GLU A 99 -23.14 -1.60 -8.72
CA GLU A 99 -24.16 -2.04 -9.67
C GLU A 99 -23.89 -3.44 -10.21
N LEU A 100 -22.63 -3.70 -10.61
CA LEU A 100 -22.21 -5.03 -11.09
C LEU A 100 -22.35 -6.09 -10.01
N TRP A 101 -21.94 -5.79 -8.79
CA TRP A 101 -22.03 -6.71 -7.65
C TRP A 101 -23.48 -7.08 -7.34
N ASN A 102 -24.36 -6.08 -7.32
CA ASN A 102 -25.79 -6.24 -7.02
C ASN A 102 -26.61 -6.82 -8.18
N SER A 103 -26.03 -6.99 -9.35
CA SER A 103 -26.73 -7.57 -10.51
C SER A 103 -27.07 -9.06 -10.37
N GLY A 104 -26.54 -9.74 -9.36
CA GLY A 104 -26.75 -11.18 -9.10
C GLY A 104 -25.98 -12.13 -10.03
N SER A 105 -25.29 -11.62 -11.06
CA SER A 105 -24.51 -12.41 -12.02
C SER A 105 -23.10 -12.69 -11.51
N ASP A 106 -22.67 -13.95 -11.43
CA ASP A 106 -21.31 -14.32 -10.98
C ASP A 106 -20.21 -13.73 -11.88
N SER A 107 -20.47 -13.61 -13.19
CA SER A 107 -19.53 -12.94 -14.11
C SER A 107 -19.36 -11.46 -13.78
N ASN A 108 -20.45 -10.76 -13.42
CA ASN A 108 -20.42 -9.37 -13.03
C ASN A 108 -19.73 -9.18 -11.66
N LYS A 109 -19.99 -10.07 -10.70
CA LYS A 109 -19.30 -10.07 -9.39
C LYS A 109 -17.79 -10.24 -9.55
N LYS A 110 -17.34 -11.13 -10.45
CA LYS A 110 -15.93 -11.28 -10.76
C LYS A 110 -15.32 -9.99 -11.31
N ILE A 111 -15.98 -9.34 -12.28
CA ILE A 111 -15.53 -8.04 -12.83
C ILE A 111 -15.46 -6.99 -11.73
N ALA A 112 -16.45 -6.90 -10.86
CA ALA A 112 -16.48 -5.96 -9.75
C ALA A 112 -15.34 -6.23 -8.74
N SER A 113 -15.05 -7.51 -8.45
CA SER A 113 -13.93 -7.93 -7.60
C SER A 113 -12.57 -7.51 -8.18
N ASP A 114 -12.35 -7.74 -9.48
CA ASP A 114 -11.11 -7.36 -10.16
C ASP A 114 -10.88 -5.84 -10.20
N ARG A 115 -11.93 -5.05 -10.07
CA ARG A 115 -11.94 -3.58 -10.10
C ARG A 115 -12.14 -2.92 -8.75
N LYS A 116 -12.30 -3.71 -7.69
CA LYS A 116 -12.52 -3.16 -6.34
C LYS A 116 -11.39 -2.23 -5.94
N ARG A 117 -11.73 -1.23 -5.13
CA ARG A 117 -10.71 -0.35 -4.57
C ARG A 117 -9.81 -1.12 -3.62
N LYS A 118 -8.51 -0.84 -3.70
CA LYS A 118 -7.50 -1.40 -2.81
C LYS A 118 -7.31 -0.48 -1.61
N LEU A 119 -7.23 -1.06 -0.44
CA LEU A 119 -6.98 -0.36 0.81
C LEU A 119 -5.48 -0.38 1.11
N THR A 120 -4.92 0.79 1.36
CA THR A 120 -3.51 0.95 1.74
C THR A 120 -3.41 1.88 2.94
N TYR A 121 -2.58 1.53 3.89
CA TYR A 121 -2.15 2.39 4.98
C TYR A 121 -0.74 2.89 4.72
N ILE A 122 -0.45 4.12 5.13
CA ILE A 122 0.86 4.73 5.02
C ILE A 122 1.23 5.29 6.39
N ALA A 123 2.43 5.00 6.88
CA ALA A 123 2.97 5.53 8.13
C ALA A 123 4.45 5.86 7.97
N ASN A 124 4.95 6.75 8.83
CA ASN A 124 6.38 6.96 8.97
C ASN A 124 7.01 5.83 9.76
N ILE A 125 8.17 5.37 9.31
CA ILE A 125 8.97 4.35 9.97
C ILE A 125 10.44 4.79 10.08
N LEU A 126 11.12 4.27 11.08
CA LEU A 126 12.58 4.17 11.10
C LEU A 126 12.97 2.76 10.69
N VAL A 127 13.89 2.61 9.75
CA VAL A 127 14.50 1.32 9.44
C VAL A 127 15.54 1.01 10.51
N VAL A 128 15.29 -0.03 11.31
CA VAL A 128 16.20 -0.45 12.39
C VAL A 128 17.22 -1.45 11.87
N GLN A 129 16.78 -2.38 11.02
CA GLN A 129 17.64 -3.37 10.38
C GLN A 129 17.12 -3.69 8.98
N ASP A 130 17.98 -3.59 7.98
CA ASP A 130 17.70 -3.98 6.59
C ASP A 130 18.89 -4.77 6.04
N PRO A 131 18.89 -6.10 6.17
CA PRO A 131 20.06 -6.93 5.80
C PRO A 131 20.44 -6.86 4.33
N LYS A 132 19.50 -6.49 3.46
CA LYS A 132 19.74 -6.32 2.02
C LYS A 132 20.26 -4.94 1.67
N HIS A 133 19.86 -3.93 2.43
CA HIS A 133 20.19 -2.53 2.24
C HIS A 133 20.58 -1.86 3.56
N PRO A 134 21.76 -2.21 4.13
CA PRO A 134 22.23 -1.61 5.40
C PRO A 134 22.35 -0.10 5.37
N GLU A 135 22.47 0.49 4.18
CA GLU A 135 22.49 1.94 3.97
C GLU A 135 21.17 2.64 4.34
N ASN A 136 20.08 1.89 4.47
CA ASN A 136 18.78 2.41 4.91
C ASN A 136 18.65 2.46 6.43
N GLU A 137 19.47 1.73 7.16
CA GLU A 137 19.41 1.65 8.61
C GLU A 137 19.64 3.02 9.26
N GLY A 138 18.82 3.34 10.24
CA GLY A 138 18.82 4.65 10.91
C GLY A 138 18.15 5.78 10.14
N LYS A 139 17.55 5.51 8.97
CA LYS A 139 16.84 6.52 8.17
C LYS A 139 15.33 6.40 8.32
N THR A 140 14.65 7.55 8.18
CA THR A 140 13.19 7.67 8.19
C THR A 140 12.64 7.54 6.78
N PHE A 141 11.59 6.75 6.63
CA PHE A 141 10.88 6.54 5.37
C PHE A 141 9.37 6.47 5.60
N LEU A 142 8.63 6.56 4.50
CA LEU A 142 7.23 6.15 4.42
C LEU A 142 7.15 4.65 4.13
N PHE A 143 6.24 3.98 4.81
CA PHE A 143 5.95 2.56 4.58
C PHE A 143 4.49 2.38 4.19
N LYS A 144 4.25 1.72 3.04
CA LYS A 144 2.92 1.30 2.60
C LYS A 144 2.65 -0.12 3.08
N PHE A 145 1.49 -0.35 3.68
CA PHE A 145 1.10 -1.68 4.16
C PHE A 145 -0.41 -1.90 4.07
N GLY A 146 -0.81 -3.15 4.02
CA GLY A 146 -2.21 -3.56 3.90
C GLY A 146 -2.89 -3.80 5.23
N LYS A 147 -4.12 -4.34 5.17
CA LYS A 147 -4.97 -4.61 6.33
C LYS A 147 -4.30 -5.55 7.34
N LYS A 148 -3.62 -6.60 6.90
CA LYS A 148 -2.98 -7.61 7.79
C LYS A 148 -1.98 -6.99 8.78
N ILE A 149 -1.09 -6.11 8.29
CA ILE A 149 -0.15 -5.41 9.17
C ILE A 149 -0.89 -4.40 10.06
N PHE A 150 -1.92 -3.72 9.51
CA PHE A 150 -2.74 -2.80 10.31
C PHE A 150 -3.46 -3.53 11.45
N ASP A 151 -4.00 -4.71 11.21
CA ASP A 151 -4.65 -5.53 12.23
C ASP A 151 -3.67 -5.96 13.34
N MET A 152 -2.42 -6.27 12.98
CA MET A 152 -1.36 -6.54 13.98
C MET A 152 -1.06 -5.30 14.85
N ILE A 153 -1.07 -4.10 14.25
CA ILE A 153 -0.94 -2.83 14.99
C ILE A 153 -2.13 -2.64 15.93
N MET A 154 -3.36 -2.80 15.42
CA MET A 154 -4.57 -2.65 16.21
C MET A 154 -4.66 -3.66 17.34
N GLY A 155 -4.25 -4.92 17.11
CA GLY A 155 -4.17 -5.94 18.14
C GLY A 155 -3.18 -5.62 19.26
N LYS A 156 -2.20 -4.74 19.04
CA LYS A 156 -1.34 -4.20 20.10
C LYS A 156 -1.91 -2.97 20.78
N LEU A 157 -2.55 -2.08 20.02
CA LEU A 157 -3.19 -0.87 20.56
C LEU A 157 -4.44 -1.19 21.38
N GLN A 158 -5.22 -2.17 20.94
CA GLN A 158 -6.49 -2.60 21.52
C GLN A 158 -6.51 -4.14 21.60
N PRO A 159 -5.70 -4.75 22.47
CA PRO A 159 -5.67 -6.20 22.59
C PRO A 159 -7.01 -6.71 23.12
N GLU A 160 -7.41 -7.88 22.65
CA GLU A 160 -8.47 -8.64 23.29
C GLU A 160 -7.97 -9.07 24.67
N SER A 161 -8.57 -8.54 25.71
CA SER A 161 -8.21 -8.80 27.09
C SER A 161 -9.44 -9.29 27.84
N ASN A 162 -9.26 -10.30 28.69
CA ASN A 162 -10.32 -10.82 29.54
C ASN A 162 -9.81 -11.01 30.99
N GLU A 163 -10.70 -11.37 31.89
CA GLU A 163 -10.39 -11.53 33.30
C GLU A 163 -9.33 -12.63 33.59
N TYR A 164 -9.21 -13.62 32.69
CA TYR A 164 -8.29 -14.75 32.85
C TYR A 164 -6.95 -14.52 32.15
N ASP A 165 -6.91 -13.63 31.13
CA ASP A 165 -5.72 -13.29 30.37
C ASP A 165 -5.68 -11.78 30.13
N PRO A 166 -5.29 -11.00 31.14
CA PRO A 166 -5.20 -9.56 31.03
C PRO A 166 -3.99 -9.16 30.16
N VAL A 167 -4.24 -8.50 29.03
CA VAL A 167 -3.21 -8.00 28.12
C VAL A 167 -3.18 -6.49 28.18
N GLU A 168 -2.02 -5.92 28.52
CA GLU A 168 -1.84 -4.47 28.54
C GLU A 168 -1.74 -3.88 27.11
N PRO A 169 -2.49 -2.81 26.82
CA PRO A 169 -2.36 -2.10 25.55
C PRO A 169 -0.94 -1.56 25.33
N LEU A 170 -0.42 -1.73 24.13
CA LEU A 170 0.89 -1.24 23.73
C LEU A 170 0.76 -0.24 22.58
N ASN A 171 1.13 1.01 22.83
CA ASN A 171 1.26 2.00 21.75
C ASN A 171 2.57 1.75 20.98
N VAL A 172 2.49 1.05 19.88
CA VAL A 172 3.65 0.69 19.04
C VAL A 172 4.33 1.89 18.38
N PHE A 173 3.67 3.06 18.35
CA PHE A 173 4.17 4.31 17.79
C PHE A 173 4.93 5.16 18.81
N ASP A 174 4.91 4.79 20.08
CA ASP A 174 5.59 5.55 21.15
C ASP A 174 7.11 5.43 21.03
N PHE A 175 7.82 6.55 21.18
CA PHE A 175 9.28 6.57 21.10
C PHE A 175 9.94 5.84 22.28
N TRP A 176 9.37 5.95 23.50
CA TRP A 176 9.97 5.47 24.72
C TRP A 176 9.45 4.09 25.14
N LYS A 177 8.17 3.83 24.85
CA LYS A 177 7.47 2.59 25.30
C LYS A 177 6.97 1.73 24.16
N GLY A 178 7.17 2.13 22.91
CA GLY A 178 6.73 1.35 21.76
C GLY A 178 7.63 0.15 21.46
N ALA A 179 7.36 -0.57 20.38
CA ALA A 179 8.08 -1.79 20.02
C ALA A 179 8.55 -1.80 18.58
N ASN A 180 9.66 -2.47 18.32
CA ASN A 180 10.10 -2.74 16.94
C ASN A 180 9.19 -3.78 16.30
N PHE A 181 9.00 -3.66 15.01
CA PHE A 181 8.25 -4.62 14.20
C PHE A 181 9.21 -5.44 13.34
N LYS A 182 9.25 -6.73 13.58
CA LYS A 182 9.97 -7.71 12.74
C LYS A 182 9.10 -8.05 11.55
N LEU A 183 9.33 -7.37 10.44
CA LEU A 183 8.64 -7.62 9.18
C LEU A 183 9.22 -8.88 8.53
N ARG A 184 8.41 -9.92 8.39
CA ARG A 184 8.74 -11.16 7.69
C ARG A 184 7.79 -11.36 6.54
N VAL A 185 8.29 -11.16 5.34
CA VAL A 185 7.55 -11.39 4.10
C VAL A 185 7.84 -12.80 3.62
N ARG A 186 6.80 -13.56 3.28
CA ARG A 186 6.92 -14.90 2.71
C ARG A 186 5.96 -15.08 1.55
N SER A 187 6.34 -15.91 0.58
CA SER A 187 5.43 -16.37 -0.45
C SER A 187 4.79 -17.70 -0.01
N VAL A 188 3.48 -17.73 0.11
CA VAL A 188 2.71 -18.93 0.45
C VAL A 188 1.69 -19.16 -0.66
N ALA A 189 1.80 -20.28 -1.36
CA ALA A 189 0.94 -20.62 -2.51
C ALA A 189 0.89 -19.53 -3.61
N GLY A 190 1.99 -18.76 -3.78
CA GLY A 190 2.08 -17.67 -4.75
C GLY A 190 1.57 -16.31 -4.26
N TYR A 191 1.14 -16.22 -3.00
CA TYR A 191 0.68 -14.98 -2.38
C TYR A 191 1.69 -14.46 -1.35
N VAL A 192 1.78 -13.14 -1.24
CA VAL A 192 2.57 -12.51 -0.19
C VAL A 192 1.86 -12.68 1.15
N ASN A 193 2.63 -13.09 2.15
CA ASN A 193 2.10 -13.39 3.48
C ASN A 193 3.01 -12.79 4.56
N TYR A 194 2.38 -12.23 5.61
CA TYR A 194 3.02 -11.52 6.73
C TYR A 194 2.81 -12.19 8.09
N ASP A 195 2.20 -13.40 8.16
CA ASP A 195 1.75 -14.05 9.42
C ASP A 195 2.88 -14.32 10.41
N LYS A 196 4.12 -14.32 9.95
CA LYS A 196 5.28 -14.50 10.83
C LYS A 196 5.92 -13.18 11.26
N SER A 197 5.31 -12.07 10.87
CA SER A 197 5.69 -10.75 11.38
C SER A 197 5.17 -10.59 12.81
N GLU A 198 5.93 -9.88 13.62
CA GLU A 198 5.60 -9.73 15.05
C GLU A 198 6.21 -8.45 15.62
N PHE A 199 5.61 -7.93 16.68
CA PHE A 199 6.21 -6.88 17.48
C PHE A 199 7.13 -7.47 18.54
N ASP A 200 8.30 -6.86 18.74
CA ASP A 200 9.21 -7.18 19.85
C ASP A 200 8.65 -6.70 21.21
N ALA A 201 9.36 -7.04 22.27
CA ALA A 201 9.13 -6.42 23.57
C ALA A 201 9.30 -4.90 23.50
N PRO A 202 8.53 -4.13 24.29
CA PRO A 202 8.66 -2.68 24.35
C PRO A 202 10.07 -2.23 24.69
N THR A 203 10.59 -1.26 23.92
CA THR A 203 11.92 -0.68 24.14
C THR A 203 11.93 0.78 23.75
N ALA A 204 12.75 1.60 24.42
CA ALA A 204 12.99 2.97 24.01
C ALA A 204 13.78 3.00 22.70
N LEU A 205 13.33 3.79 21.74
CA LEU A 205 14.02 4.01 20.48
C LEU A 205 15.28 4.86 20.73
N LEU A 206 16.39 4.59 20.03
CA LEU A 206 17.66 5.31 20.16
C LEU A 206 18.17 5.43 21.61
N GLY A 207 17.83 4.46 22.46
CA GLY A 207 18.19 4.47 23.88
C GLY A 207 17.45 5.54 24.71
N GLY A 208 16.40 6.16 24.18
CA GLY A 208 15.63 7.21 24.85
C GLY A 208 16.32 8.56 24.84
N ASP A 209 17.29 8.81 23.97
CA ASP A 209 17.99 10.08 23.82
C ASP A 209 17.05 11.12 23.17
N ASP A 210 16.53 12.03 23.98
CA ASP A 210 15.52 13.01 23.58
C ASP A 210 15.99 13.90 22.42
N ALA A 211 17.27 14.28 22.34
CA ALA A 211 17.79 15.12 21.26
C ALA A 211 17.76 14.35 19.91
N LYS A 212 18.15 13.08 19.93
CA LYS A 212 18.08 12.23 18.72
C LYS A 212 16.64 11.91 18.32
N LEU A 213 15.76 11.74 19.30
CA LEU A 213 14.33 11.50 19.05
C LEU A 213 13.66 12.73 18.44
N GLU A 214 13.99 13.94 18.92
CA GLU A 214 13.50 15.19 18.34
C GLU A 214 14.01 15.39 16.89
N GLU A 215 15.29 15.11 16.64
CA GLU A 215 15.85 15.14 15.28
C GLU A 215 15.12 14.15 14.35
N LEU A 216 14.89 12.93 14.83
CA LEU A 216 14.15 11.91 14.10
C LEU A 216 12.72 12.36 13.82
N TRP A 217 12.03 12.92 14.81
CA TRP A 217 10.66 13.41 14.67
C TRP A 217 10.54 14.52 13.62
N ASN A 218 11.50 15.43 13.57
CA ASN A 218 11.56 16.52 12.60
C ASN A 218 11.88 16.05 11.16
N LYS A 219 12.44 14.84 11.00
CA LYS A 219 12.74 14.24 9.69
C LYS A 219 11.58 13.46 9.07
N GLN A 220 10.48 13.30 9.78
CA GLN A 220 9.33 12.57 9.29
C GLN A 220 8.65 13.31 8.12
N HIS A 221 7.97 12.55 7.27
CA HIS A 221 7.20 13.06 6.13
C HIS A 221 5.76 13.33 6.55
N SER A 222 5.20 14.46 6.12
CA SER A 222 3.78 14.74 6.34
C SER A 222 2.90 13.73 5.60
N LEU A 223 1.90 13.19 6.29
CA LEU A 223 0.93 12.25 5.74
C LEU A 223 -0.29 12.96 5.11
N LYS A 224 -0.50 14.24 5.43
CA LYS A 224 -1.60 15.05 4.89
C LYS A 224 -1.59 15.15 3.36
N ALA A 225 -0.39 15.11 2.75
CA ALA A 225 -0.24 15.12 1.30
C ALA A 225 -1.02 14.00 0.61
N PHE A 226 -1.21 12.83 1.25
CA PHE A 226 -1.94 11.70 0.67
C PHE A 226 -3.47 11.83 0.74
N THR A 227 -3.97 12.83 1.44
CA THR A 227 -5.40 13.16 1.53
C THR A 227 -5.70 14.56 1.01
N ASP A 228 -4.71 15.24 0.41
CA ASP A 228 -4.93 16.54 -0.22
C ASP A 228 -5.92 16.37 -1.39
N PRO A 229 -7.02 17.15 -1.43
CA PRO A 229 -7.95 17.11 -2.54
C PRO A 229 -7.33 17.29 -3.94
N ALA A 230 -6.17 17.92 -4.04
CA ALA A 230 -5.44 18.11 -5.30
C ALA A 230 -4.88 16.81 -5.89
N GLU A 231 -4.66 15.77 -5.04
CA GLU A 231 -4.17 14.45 -5.47
C GLU A 231 -5.29 13.56 -6.04
N PHE A 232 -6.54 14.04 -6.07
CA PHE A 232 -7.69 13.28 -6.53
C PHE A 232 -8.33 13.95 -7.75
N LYS A 233 -8.44 13.19 -8.82
CA LYS A 233 -9.16 13.62 -10.02
C LYS A 233 -10.64 13.83 -9.74
N SER A 234 -11.27 14.69 -10.53
CA SER A 234 -12.72 14.92 -10.47
C SER A 234 -13.50 13.67 -10.87
N TYR A 235 -14.76 13.63 -10.49
CA TYR A 235 -15.68 12.53 -10.85
C TYR A 235 -15.75 12.34 -12.37
N GLU A 236 -15.85 13.45 -13.13
CA GLU A 236 -15.98 13.46 -14.58
C GLU A 236 -14.71 12.96 -15.28
N GLU A 237 -13.53 13.37 -14.81
CA GLU A 237 -12.25 12.91 -15.33
C GLU A 237 -12.07 11.40 -15.09
N LEU A 238 -12.39 10.93 -13.87
CA LEU A 238 -12.33 9.50 -13.53
C LEU A 238 -13.31 8.70 -14.38
N LYS A 239 -14.54 9.19 -14.57
CA LYS A 239 -15.55 8.55 -15.40
C LYS A 239 -15.11 8.46 -16.85
N SER A 240 -14.58 9.55 -17.41
CA SER A 240 -14.08 9.60 -18.79
C SER A 240 -12.93 8.60 -19.00
N LYS A 241 -11.94 8.54 -18.07
CA LYS A 241 -10.85 7.56 -18.11
C LYS A 241 -11.37 6.14 -17.96
N PHE A 242 -12.31 5.89 -17.05
CA PHE A 242 -12.93 4.59 -16.84
C PHE A 242 -13.65 4.08 -18.08
N ASP A 243 -14.42 4.95 -18.73
CA ASP A 243 -15.11 4.63 -19.98
C ASP A 243 -14.15 4.31 -21.12
N SER A 244 -13.04 5.07 -21.26
CA SER A 244 -12.02 4.82 -22.27
C SER A 244 -11.31 3.49 -22.08
N VAL A 245 -10.96 3.16 -20.83
CA VAL A 245 -10.32 1.88 -20.47
C VAL A 245 -11.26 0.70 -20.72
N ASN A 246 -12.56 0.84 -20.51
CA ASN A 246 -13.54 -0.22 -20.72
C ASN A 246 -13.92 -0.40 -22.20
N LYS A 247 -13.99 0.69 -22.99
CA LYS A 247 -14.46 0.66 -24.38
C LYS A 247 -13.39 0.33 -25.41
N GLY A 248 -12.13 0.17 -25.02
CA GLY A 248 -11.05 -0.25 -25.94
C GLY A 248 -10.58 0.82 -26.91
N SER A 249 -10.83 2.10 -26.66
CA SER A 249 -10.24 3.21 -27.41
C SER A 249 -8.82 3.44 -26.90
N ALA A 250 -7.85 2.79 -27.55
CA ALA A 250 -6.45 2.86 -27.18
C ALA A 250 -5.86 4.24 -27.49
N THR A 251 -5.84 5.11 -26.51
CA THR A 251 -4.81 6.14 -26.44
C THR A 251 -3.62 5.51 -25.74
N LYS A 252 -2.51 5.36 -26.47
CA LYS A 252 -1.23 4.87 -25.91
C LYS A 252 -0.75 5.86 -24.86
N THR A 253 -1.01 5.57 -23.60
CA THR A 253 -0.39 6.23 -22.46
C THR A 253 0.46 5.21 -21.72
N ALA A 254 1.68 5.63 -21.38
CA ALA A 254 2.78 4.88 -20.84
C ALA A 254 2.42 3.87 -19.78
N SER A 255 3.08 2.72 -19.83
CA SER A 255 3.10 1.70 -18.79
C SER A 255 3.71 2.27 -17.50
N ALA A 256 2.86 2.57 -16.53
CA ALA A 256 3.30 2.70 -15.15
C ALA A 256 3.11 1.33 -14.50
N GLU A 257 4.19 0.60 -14.31
CA GLU A 257 4.23 -0.53 -13.37
C GLU A 257 4.26 0.05 -11.97
N GLU A 258 3.08 0.33 -11.40
CA GLU A 258 2.97 0.44 -9.95
C GLU A 258 3.07 -0.97 -9.39
N GLU A 259 4.16 -1.24 -8.68
CA GLU A 259 4.31 -2.47 -7.89
C GLU A 259 3.25 -2.47 -6.79
N GLU A 260 2.24 -3.26 -7.01
CA GLU A 260 1.10 -3.42 -6.10
C GLU A 260 1.54 -4.17 -4.85
N ILE A 261 1.33 -3.56 -3.69
CA ILE A 261 1.33 -4.28 -2.41
C ILE A 261 -0.06 -4.92 -2.33
N GLU A 262 -0.18 -6.11 -2.90
CA GLU A 262 -1.38 -6.92 -2.74
C GLU A 262 -1.14 -7.96 -1.67
N ASP A 263 -1.90 -7.90 -0.59
CA ASP A 263 -1.91 -8.92 0.46
C ASP A 263 -2.53 -10.25 -0.03
N ASP A 264 -3.15 -10.29 -1.23
CA ASP A 264 -3.90 -11.44 -1.73
C ASP A 264 -3.94 -11.61 -3.27
N VAL A 265 -2.82 -11.47 -4.02
CA VAL A 265 -2.83 -11.77 -5.46
C VAL A 265 -1.76 -12.78 -5.86
N PRO A 266 -2.10 -13.80 -6.69
CA PRO A 266 -1.13 -14.77 -7.16
C PRO A 266 -0.10 -14.13 -8.11
N VAL A 267 1.18 -14.33 -7.83
CA VAL A 267 2.27 -13.97 -8.74
C VAL A 267 2.26 -14.94 -9.91
N VAL A 268 1.56 -14.60 -10.98
CA VAL A 268 1.58 -15.38 -12.22
C VAL A 268 2.89 -15.11 -12.97
N LYS A 269 3.89 -15.96 -12.76
CA LYS A 269 4.98 -16.09 -13.73
C LYS A 269 4.47 -16.94 -14.89
N THR A 270 4.34 -16.35 -16.07
CA THR A 270 4.12 -17.09 -17.33
C THR A 270 5.34 -17.97 -17.62
N VAL A 271 5.29 -19.20 -17.16
CA VAL A 271 6.16 -20.28 -17.68
C VAL A 271 5.31 -21.08 -18.67
N LYS A 272 5.72 -21.09 -19.93
CA LYS A 272 5.15 -22.00 -20.93
C LYS A 272 5.41 -23.44 -20.47
N ALA A 273 4.38 -24.14 -20.00
CA ALA A 273 4.44 -25.55 -19.66
C ALA A 273 3.53 -26.36 -20.58
N LYS A 274 4.06 -27.51 -21.00
CA LYS A 274 3.41 -28.56 -21.78
C LYS A 274 2.24 -29.20 -21.00
N PRO A 275 1.26 -29.78 -21.67
CA PRO A 275 0.07 -30.31 -21.01
C PRO A 275 0.36 -31.62 -20.26
N ALA A 276 -0.15 -31.73 -19.04
CA ALA A 276 -0.18 -32.97 -18.24
C ALA A 276 -1.57 -33.13 -17.58
N PRO A 277 -1.94 -34.33 -17.11
CA PRO A 277 -3.27 -34.91 -17.18
C PRO A 277 -4.22 -34.49 -16.05
N LYS A 278 -5.52 -34.60 -16.33
CA LYS A 278 -6.67 -34.25 -15.47
C LYS A 278 -6.68 -35.03 -14.15
N ILE A 279 -6.80 -34.32 -13.02
CA ILE A 279 -7.15 -34.85 -11.70
C ILE A 279 -8.37 -34.07 -11.17
N PRO A 280 -9.33 -34.69 -10.45
CA PRO A 280 -10.66 -34.14 -10.21
C PRO A 280 -10.74 -33.01 -9.18
N GLU A 281 -11.72 -32.14 -9.42
CA GLU A 281 -12.03 -30.94 -8.63
C GLU A 281 -12.33 -31.24 -7.16
N LYS A 282 -11.64 -30.52 -6.27
CA LYS A 282 -12.09 -30.29 -4.89
C LYS A 282 -12.45 -28.80 -4.74
N LYS A 283 -13.62 -28.57 -4.15
CA LYS A 283 -14.26 -27.26 -3.93
C LYS A 283 -13.35 -26.30 -3.15
N PRO A 284 -13.41 -24.98 -3.47
CA PRO A 284 -12.64 -23.97 -2.77
C PRO A 284 -13.24 -23.65 -1.41
N ALA A 285 -12.35 -23.36 -0.49
CA ALA A 285 -12.64 -22.96 0.87
C ALA A 285 -12.64 -21.43 1.02
N TYR A 286 -13.60 -20.94 1.76
CA TYR A 286 -13.68 -19.72 2.55
C TYR A 286 -13.46 -18.34 1.90
N ASP A 287 -14.56 -17.61 1.86
CA ASP A 287 -14.67 -16.18 1.54
C ASP A 287 -14.98 -15.42 2.85
N GLU A 288 -13.99 -14.69 3.41
CA GLU A 288 -14.14 -13.95 4.68
C GLU A 288 -15.11 -12.76 4.58
N ASP A 289 -15.37 -12.25 3.36
CA ASP A 289 -16.37 -11.19 3.14
C ASP A 289 -17.83 -11.70 3.28
N ALA A 290 -18.05 -13.00 3.20
CA ALA A 290 -19.37 -13.61 3.42
C ALA A 290 -19.74 -13.74 4.92
N GLU A 291 -18.77 -13.68 5.83
CA GLU A 291 -19.04 -13.76 7.27
C GLU A 291 -19.56 -12.44 7.85
N GLU A 292 -19.14 -11.27 7.31
CA GLU A 292 -19.68 -9.97 7.77
C GLU A 292 -21.14 -9.78 7.34
N GLU A 293 -21.54 -10.22 6.14
CA GLU A 293 -22.96 -10.17 5.73
C GLU A 293 -23.83 -11.18 6.50
N ASN A 294 -23.28 -12.36 6.83
CA ASN A 294 -23.98 -13.34 7.65
C ASN A 294 -24.15 -12.89 9.11
N ALA A 295 -23.17 -12.22 9.68
CA ALA A 295 -23.26 -11.66 11.03
C ALA A 295 -24.33 -10.56 11.12
N LEU A 296 -24.37 -9.64 10.16
CA LEU A 296 -25.39 -8.60 10.11
C LEU A 296 -26.81 -9.16 9.95
N SER A 297 -27.00 -10.17 9.07
CA SER A 297 -28.29 -10.83 8.88
C SER A 297 -28.73 -11.63 10.11
N TYR A 298 -27.80 -12.17 10.89
CA TYR A 298 -28.07 -12.88 12.14
C TYR A 298 -28.53 -11.92 13.24
N PHE A 299 -27.88 -10.75 13.36
CA PHE A 299 -28.29 -9.72 14.31
C PHE A 299 -29.64 -9.06 13.95
N GLU A 300 -29.93 -8.92 12.66
CA GLU A 300 -31.21 -8.40 12.21
C GLU A 300 -32.39 -9.36 12.48
N LYS A 301 -32.14 -10.67 12.43
CA LYS A 301 -33.11 -11.69 12.85
C LYS A 301 -33.35 -11.71 14.36
N LEU A 302 -32.30 -11.58 15.17
CA LEU A 302 -32.41 -11.50 16.63
C LEU A 302 -33.15 -10.25 17.11
N ALA A 303 -33.06 -9.13 16.39
CA ALA A 303 -33.76 -7.90 16.72
C ALA A 303 -35.26 -7.92 16.37
N ASN A 304 -35.70 -8.85 15.54
CA ASN A 304 -37.11 -8.97 15.12
C ASN A 304 -37.86 -10.13 15.85
N GLU A 305 -37.26 -10.80 16.81
CA GLU A 305 -37.86 -11.89 17.61
C GLU A 305 -38.23 -11.45 19.04
N GLU A 306 -38.33 -10.13 19.37
CA GLU A 306 -38.94 -9.62 20.59
C GLU A 306 -40.30 -8.95 20.35
#